data_251dcf87b44b9f1cc4da1f3355053d03
#
_entry.id   251dcf87b44b9f1cc4da1f3355053d03
#
_cell.length_a   1.000
_cell.length_b   1.000
_cell.length_c   1.000
_cell.angle_alpha   90.00
_cell.angle_beta   90.00
_cell.angle_gamma   90.00
#
_symmetry.space_group_name_H-M   'P 1'
#
loop_
_entity.id
_entity.type
_entity.pdbx_description
1 polymer ?
#
loop_
_entity_poly.entity_id
_entity_poly.type
_entity_poly.pdbx_seq_one_letter_code
_entity_poly.pdbx_strand_id
1 'polypeptide(L)'
;MISEKLENVFHLFNDAKKRKDIDLVLSTGGARGLAHIGAILQLEEMGYHIRSIAGTSMGALVGGLYAAGGLQDFREWMKTIDKKKIHQLYDFSLSLNHIVKGERIIKALKEIVPDRNIEDLNIPYCAVAADGITGKEVIFRKGSMYKAIRASISIPVFFNPVRQGERMYLDGGLVNPLPLNRVKRSKKSLMVAIDVSGHDYQGQVMMNQLIRQRNIDHNFAYSILNKILPHDDKGLDINYVSLLNRTYSIMIHQNTQLALKLTPPDIYVEIPMSRYSTFDFDKSERLIAIGRTKTRKMVERFLAKGESD
;
A
#
# COMPACT_ATOMS: atom_id res chain seq x y z
N MET A 1 -3.08 -32.72 -30.38
CA MET A 1 -2.02 -31.77 -29.90
C MET A 1 -2.52 -30.39 -29.51
N ILE A 2 -3.27 -29.63 -30.36
CA ILE A 2 -3.85 -28.34 -29.99
C ILE A 2 -5.02 -28.52 -29.03
N SER A 3 -5.93 -29.49 -29.26
CA SER A 3 -7.07 -29.83 -28.38
C SER A 3 -6.61 -30.28 -26.98
N GLU A 4 -5.62 -31.16 -26.90
CA GLU A 4 -5.05 -31.64 -25.62
C GLU A 4 -4.38 -30.53 -24.79
N LYS A 5 -3.74 -29.56 -25.46
CA LYS A 5 -3.17 -28.37 -24.78
C LYS A 5 -4.28 -27.47 -24.23
N LEU A 6 -5.38 -27.31 -24.96
CA LEU A 6 -6.54 -26.52 -24.52
C LEU A 6 -7.25 -27.19 -23.35
N GLU A 7 -7.48 -28.51 -23.39
CA GLU A 7 -8.05 -29.26 -22.28
C GLU A 7 -7.19 -29.21 -21.01
N ASN A 8 -5.87 -29.34 -21.15
CA ASN A 8 -4.93 -29.21 -20.02
C ASN A 8 -4.95 -27.79 -19.42
N VAL A 9 -5.02 -26.74 -20.23
CA VAL A 9 -5.15 -25.37 -19.76
C VAL A 9 -6.49 -25.18 -19.04
N PHE A 10 -7.58 -25.74 -19.54
CA PHE A 10 -8.91 -25.68 -18.93
C PHE A 10 -8.97 -26.40 -17.59
N HIS A 11 -8.38 -27.61 -17.47
CA HIS A 11 -8.26 -28.33 -16.20
C HIS A 11 -7.44 -27.58 -15.18
N LEU A 12 -6.29 -27.00 -15.57
CA LEU A 12 -5.46 -26.18 -14.69
C LEU A 12 -6.20 -24.94 -14.19
N PHE A 13 -7.02 -24.33 -15.04
CA PHE A 13 -7.81 -23.15 -14.69
C PHE A 13 -8.96 -23.50 -13.71
N ASN A 14 -9.66 -24.61 -13.92
CA ASN A 14 -10.71 -25.09 -13.02
C ASN A 14 -10.13 -25.53 -11.67
N ASP A 15 -8.97 -26.15 -11.64
CA ASP A 15 -8.27 -26.48 -10.40
C ASP A 15 -7.82 -25.23 -9.63
N ALA A 16 -7.39 -24.17 -10.34
CA ALA A 16 -7.05 -22.90 -9.69
C ALA A 16 -8.27 -22.27 -8.99
N LYS A 17 -9.46 -22.35 -9.58
CA LYS A 17 -10.70 -21.82 -8.97
C LYS A 17 -11.10 -22.51 -7.67
N LYS A 18 -10.78 -23.79 -7.51
CA LYS A 18 -11.02 -24.55 -6.29
C LYS A 18 -10.04 -24.22 -5.17
N ARG A 19 -8.91 -23.58 -5.48
CA ARG A 19 -7.89 -23.23 -4.48
C ARG A 19 -8.42 -22.11 -3.59
N LYS A 20 -8.37 -22.33 -2.30
CA LYS A 20 -8.73 -21.34 -1.28
C LYS A 20 -7.50 -20.75 -0.55
N ASP A 21 -6.35 -21.38 -0.69
CA ASP A 21 -5.08 -20.86 -0.17
C ASP A 21 -4.55 -19.78 -1.11
N ILE A 22 -4.15 -18.64 -0.55
CA ILE A 22 -3.61 -17.50 -1.30
C ILE A 22 -2.30 -16.98 -0.73
N ASP A 23 -1.43 -16.50 -1.62
CA ASP A 23 -0.25 -15.73 -1.31
C ASP A 23 -0.56 -14.26 -1.66
N LEU A 24 -0.60 -13.39 -0.64
CA LEU A 24 -1.14 -12.03 -0.75
C LEU A 24 -0.01 -11.01 -0.95
N VAL A 25 -0.20 -10.13 -1.93
CA VAL A 25 0.70 -9.01 -2.20
C VAL A 25 -0.04 -7.69 -2.04
N LEU A 26 0.50 -6.80 -1.21
CA LEU A 26 -0.10 -5.52 -0.85
C LEU A 26 0.79 -4.35 -1.28
N SER A 27 0.25 -3.48 -2.12
CA SER A 27 1.00 -2.35 -2.68
C SER A 27 1.25 -1.23 -1.67
N THR A 28 2.15 -0.32 -2.04
CA THR A 28 2.24 1.02 -1.44
C THR A 28 0.96 1.83 -1.69
N GLY A 29 0.71 2.90 -0.89
CA GLY A 29 -0.45 3.76 -1.17
C GLY A 29 -0.79 4.83 -0.12
N GLY A 30 -0.02 4.99 0.96
CA GLY A 30 -0.35 5.91 2.05
C GLY A 30 -1.73 5.58 2.66
N ALA A 31 -2.54 6.59 3.01
CA ALA A 31 -3.87 6.38 3.60
C ALA A 31 -4.78 5.50 2.73
N ARG A 32 -4.62 5.54 1.39
CA ARG A 32 -5.35 4.66 0.46
C ARG A 32 -5.15 3.18 0.77
N GLY A 33 -4.00 2.82 1.37
CA GLY A 33 -3.69 1.47 1.82
C GLY A 33 -4.62 0.94 2.93
N LEU A 34 -5.46 1.77 3.55
CA LEU A 34 -6.53 1.29 4.44
C LEU A 34 -7.55 0.41 3.69
N ALA A 35 -7.61 0.52 2.35
CA ALA A 35 -8.39 -0.40 1.53
C ALA A 35 -7.87 -1.84 1.56
N HIS A 36 -6.59 -2.07 1.88
CA HIS A 36 -6.05 -3.42 2.11
C HIS A 36 -6.77 -4.14 3.25
N ILE A 37 -7.17 -3.42 4.31
CA ILE A 37 -7.96 -4.00 5.41
C ILE A 37 -9.26 -4.59 4.84
N GLY A 38 -9.99 -3.79 4.06
CA GLY A 38 -11.22 -4.23 3.42
C GLY A 38 -11.04 -5.40 2.46
N ALA A 39 -9.94 -5.40 1.71
CA ALA A 39 -9.60 -6.47 0.79
C ALA A 39 -9.32 -7.79 1.53
N ILE A 40 -8.53 -7.75 2.60
CA ILE A 40 -8.24 -8.93 3.45
C ILE A 40 -9.53 -9.51 4.02
N LEU A 41 -10.35 -8.67 4.68
CA LEU A 41 -11.62 -9.10 5.26
C LEU A 41 -12.56 -9.71 4.22
N GLN A 42 -12.58 -9.18 2.99
CA GLN A 42 -13.41 -9.71 1.92
C GLN A 42 -12.90 -11.06 1.41
N LEU A 43 -11.58 -11.23 1.30
CA LEU A 43 -11.00 -12.53 0.90
C LEU A 43 -11.32 -13.61 1.93
N GLU A 44 -11.19 -13.32 3.23
CA GLU A 44 -11.55 -14.24 4.31
C GLU A 44 -13.05 -14.59 4.29
N GLU A 45 -13.93 -13.60 4.11
CA GLU A 45 -15.39 -13.80 3.99
C GLU A 45 -15.77 -14.70 2.81
N MET A 46 -15.00 -14.66 1.72
CA MET A 46 -15.15 -15.53 0.56
C MET A 46 -14.48 -16.91 0.75
N GLY A 47 -13.96 -17.19 1.94
CA GLY A 47 -13.34 -18.46 2.34
C GLY A 47 -11.92 -18.66 1.84
N TYR A 48 -11.19 -17.58 1.52
CA TYR A 48 -9.76 -17.66 1.19
C TYR A 48 -8.89 -17.63 2.45
N HIS A 49 -7.82 -18.42 2.44
CA HIS A 49 -6.85 -18.54 3.52
C HIS A 49 -5.51 -17.91 3.10
N ILE A 50 -5.10 -16.87 3.79
CA ILE A 50 -3.85 -16.17 3.49
C ILE A 50 -2.67 -16.96 4.07
N ARG A 51 -1.80 -17.47 3.20
CA ARG A 51 -0.67 -18.34 3.54
C ARG A 51 0.66 -17.62 3.65
N SER A 52 0.81 -16.53 2.93
CA SER A 52 2.00 -15.67 2.98
C SER A 52 1.65 -14.25 2.55
N ILE A 53 2.43 -13.26 3.00
CA ILE A 53 2.21 -11.85 2.69
C ILE A 53 3.52 -11.18 2.31
N ALA A 54 3.49 -10.39 1.23
CA ALA A 54 4.52 -9.41 0.93
C ALA A 54 3.88 -8.03 0.81
N GLY A 55 4.46 -7.03 1.46
CA GLY A 55 3.90 -5.68 1.46
C GLY A 55 4.96 -4.60 1.32
N THR A 56 4.54 -3.47 0.75
CA THR A 56 5.34 -2.25 0.64
C THR A 56 4.60 -1.08 1.28
N SER A 57 5.29 -0.30 2.11
CA SER A 57 4.74 0.90 2.75
C SER A 57 3.47 0.58 3.55
N MET A 58 2.34 1.18 3.23
CA MET A 58 1.07 0.88 3.90
C MET A 58 0.65 -0.59 3.74
N GLY A 59 1.01 -1.23 2.61
CA GLY A 59 0.83 -2.67 2.43
C GLY A 59 1.69 -3.49 3.39
N ALA A 60 2.89 -3.03 3.73
CA ALA A 60 3.72 -3.65 4.75
C ALA A 60 3.10 -3.50 6.14
N LEU A 61 2.57 -2.31 6.46
CA LEU A 61 1.92 -2.05 7.74
C LEU A 61 0.69 -2.94 7.92
N VAL A 62 -0.26 -2.89 6.99
CA VAL A 62 -1.50 -3.69 7.08
C VAL A 62 -1.22 -5.19 7.05
N GLY A 63 -0.31 -5.63 6.17
CA GLY A 63 0.09 -7.03 6.07
C GLY A 63 0.80 -7.55 7.30
N GLY A 64 1.68 -6.74 7.91
CA GLY A 64 2.38 -7.08 9.16
C GLY A 64 1.42 -7.20 10.35
N LEU A 65 0.51 -6.23 10.49
CA LEU A 65 -0.50 -6.26 11.56
C LEU A 65 -1.46 -7.45 11.41
N TYR A 66 -1.83 -7.80 10.18
CA TYR A 66 -2.62 -9.01 9.92
C TYR A 66 -1.84 -10.28 10.30
N ALA A 67 -0.58 -10.39 9.86
CA ALA A 67 0.27 -11.54 10.16
C ALA A 67 0.53 -11.70 11.68
N ALA A 68 0.51 -10.59 12.42
CA ALA A 68 0.60 -10.58 13.88
C ALA A 68 -0.73 -10.89 14.58
N GLY A 69 -1.86 -10.99 13.85
CA GLY A 69 -3.20 -11.24 14.40
C GLY A 69 -3.92 -9.98 14.90
N GLY A 70 -3.37 -8.78 14.66
CA GLY A 70 -3.90 -7.52 15.20
C GLY A 70 -4.66 -6.65 14.19
N LEU A 71 -5.10 -7.21 13.05
CA LEU A 71 -5.79 -6.41 12.03
C LEU A 71 -7.10 -5.80 12.52
N GLN A 72 -7.87 -6.55 13.32
CA GLN A 72 -9.16 -6.08 13.82
C GLN A 72 -8.96 -4.95 14.84
N ASP A 73 -8.00 -5.07 15.75
CA ASP A 73 -7.68 -4.03 16.73
C ASP A 73 -7.21 -2.75 16.02
N PHE A 74 -6.37 -2.89 14.99
CA PHE A 74 -5.96 -1.77 14.16
C PHE A 74 -7.14 -1.12 13.44
N ARG A 75 -8.07 -1.90 12.89
CA ARG A 75 -9.27 -1.38 12.23
C ARG A 75 -10.14 -0.58 13.22
N GLU A 76 -10.37 -1.10 14.42
CA GLU A 76 -11.16 -0.39 15.43
C GLU A 76 -10.47 0.90 15.88
N TRP A 77 -9.15 0.86 16.05
CA TRP A 77 -8.37 2.06 16.33
C TRP A 77 -8.49 3.11 15.21
N MET A 78 -8.42 2.70 13.95
CA MET A 78 -8.55 3.60 12.79
C MET A 78 -9.90 4.32 12.76
N LYS A 79 -10.98 3.75 13.28
CA LYS A 79 -12.27 4.44 13.42
C LYS A 79 -12.22 5.63 14.40
N THR A 80 -11.30 5.59 15.35
CA THR A 80 -11.11 6.66 16.33
C THR A 80 -10.21 7.79 15.79
N ILE A 81 -9.64 7.64 14.60
CA ILE A 81 -8.71 8.60 14.01
C ILE A 81 -9.49 9.70 13.29
N ASP A 82 -9.47 10.88 13.86
CA ASP A 82 -9.95 12.12 13.28
C ASP A 82 -8.78 13.05 12.89
N LYS A 83 -9.08 14.18 12.28
CA LYS A 83 -8.08 15.18 11.88
C LYS A 83 -7.25 15.69 13.05
N LYS A 84 -7.83 15.81 14.25
CA LYS A 84 -7.13 16.26 15.46
C LYS A 84 -6.13 15.22 15.94
N LYS A 85 -6.51 13.94 15.97
CA LYS A 85 -5.61 12.83 16.31
C LYS A 85 -4.51 12.65 15.29
N ILE A 86 -4.81 12.78 13.98
CA ILE A 86 -3.80 12.77 12.92
C ILE A 86 -2.74 13.83 13.21
N HIS A 87 -3.16 15.05 13.53
CA HIS A 87 -2.24 16.13 13.87
C HIS A 87 -1.37 15.82 15.11
N GLN A 88 -1.93 15.15 16.12
CA GLN A 88 -1.20 14.76 17.32
C GLN A 88 -0.18 13.62 17.07
N LEU A 89 -0.54 12.69 16.15
CA LEU A 89 0.33 11.59 15.77
C LEU A 89 1.48 12.02 14.88
N TYR A 90 1.29 13.11 14.11
CA TYR A 90 2.37 13.69 13.33
C TYR A 90 3.29 14.50 14.24
N ASP A 91 4.48 13.97 14.45
CA ASP A 91 5.54 14.61 15.21
C ASP A 91 6.29 15.60 14.32
N PHE A 92 5.69 16.78 14.12
CA PHE A 92 6.28 17.81 13.25
C PHE A 92 7.62 18.27 13.83
N SER A 93 8.68 18.07 13.07
CA SER A 93 9.99 18.62 13.37
C SER A 93 10.10 20.03 12.84
N LEU A 94 10.54 20.99 13.67
CA LEU A 94 10.87 22.36 13.25
C LEU A 94 12.14 22.43 12.38
N SER A 95 12.80 21.29 12.11
CA SER A 95 13.98 21.26 11.25
C SER A 95 13.57 21.32 9.78
N LEU A 96 14.27 22.13 8.99
CA LEU A 96 14.08 22.29 7.56
C LEU A 96 14.17 20.97 6.74
N ASN A 97 14.67 19.90 7.37
CA ASN A 97 14.97 18.65 6.69
C ASN A 97 13.88 17.58 6.82
N HIS A 98 12.91 17.72 7.78
CA HIS A 98 11.95 16.64 8.07
C HIS A 98 10.62 17.18 8.59
N ILE A 99 9.53 16.63 8.12
CA ILE A 99 8.19 17.06 8.51
C ILE A 99 7.62 16.18 9.63
N VAL A 100 7.83 14.86 9.57
CA VAL A 100 7.30 13.89 10.54
C VAL A 100 8.40 12.89 10.95
N LYS A 101 8.61 12.71 12.24
CA LYS A 101 9.57 11.70 12.73
C LYS A 101 9.05 10.27 12.60
N GLY A 102 7.72 10.08 12.68
CA GLY A 102 7.05 8.77 12.59
C GLY A 102 7.15 7.90 13.85
N GLU A 103 7.90 8.33 14.87
CA GLU A 103 8.10 7.58 16.12
C GLU A 103 6.79 7.45 16.91
N ARG A 104 5.99 8.53 16.98
CA ARG A 104 4.71 8.53 17.70
C ARG A 104 3.71 7.58 17.08
N ILE A 105 3.68 7.48 15.75
CA ILE A 105 2.81 6.54 15.03
C ILE A 105 3.19 5.11 15.40
N ILE A 106 4.49 4.77 15.34
CA ILE A 106 4.97 3.43 15.70
C ILE A 106 4.68 3.12 17.17
N LYS A 107 4.86 4.10 18.07
CA LYS A 107 4.52 3.91 19.49
C LYS A 107 3.04 3.61 19.68
N ALA A 108 2.14 4.39 19.09
CA ALA A 108 0.71 4.18 19.18
C ALA A 108 0.29 2.82 18.60
N LEU A 109 0.90 2.40 17.48
CA LEU A 109 0.64 1.08 16.90
C LEU A 109 1.10 -0.07 17.81
N LYS A 110 2.23 0.07 18.52
CA LYS A 110 2.72 -0.92 19.48
C LYS A 110 1.83 -1.07 20.71
N GLU A 111 1.11 -0.03 21.09
CA GLU A 111 0.12 -0.07 22.18
C GLU A 111 -1.12 -0.90 21.80
N ILE A 112 -1.44 -0.99 20.50
CA ILE A 112 -2.60 -1.73 19.97
C ILE A 112 -2.20 -3.18 19.64
N VAL A 113 -1.08 -3.33 18.92
CA VAL A 113 -0.54 -4.63 18.49
C VAL A 113 0.91 -4.70 18.94
N PRO A 114 1.25 -5.52 19.94
CA PRO A 114 2.63 -5.64 20.44
C PRO A 114 3.63 -6.01 19.35
N ASP A 115 4.86 -5.49 19.44
CA ASP A 115 5.93 -5.82 18.51
C ASP A 115 6.32 -7.30 18.63
N ARG A 116 6.52 -7.95 17.49
CA ARG A 116 7.00 -9.34 17.36
C ARG A 116 8.10 -9.40 16.32
N ASN A 117 8.94 -10.42 16.38
CA ASN A 117 9.85 -10.66 15.27
C ASN A 117 9.08 -11.24 14.08
N ILE A 118 9.50 -10.88 12.88
CA ILE A 118 8.85 -11.32 11.64
C ILE A 118 8.84 -12.84 11.51
N GLU A 119 9.92 -13.50 11.91
CA GLU A 119 10.05 -14.95 11.90
C GLU A 119 9.12 -15.68 12.87
N ASP A 120 8.60 -14.97 13.89
CA ASP A 120 7.70 -15.51 14.92
C ASP A 120 6.22 -15.19 14.62
N LEU A 121 5.92 -14.57 13.47
CA LEU A 121 4.55 -14.26 13.06
C LEU A 121 3.81 -15.55 12.63
N ASN A 122 2.49 -15.54 12.80
CA ASN A 122 1.63 -16.67 12.47
C ASN A 122 1.65 -17.04 10.97
N ILE A 123 1.94 -16.07 10.12
CA ILE A 123 1.96 -16.16 8.65
C ILE A 123 3.31 -15.63 8.15
N PRO A 124 4.00 -16.32 7.25
CA PRO A 124 5.19 -15.81 6.57
C PRO A 124 4.94 -14.42 5.98
N TYR A 125 5.73 -13.45 6.41
CA TYR A 125 5.58 -12.06 6.04
C TYR A 125 6.91 -11.46 5.60
N CYS A 126 6.86 -10.49 4.68
CA CYS A 126 7.99 -9.61 4.42
C CYS A 126 7.55 -8.17 4.13
N ALA A 127 8.38 -7.22 4.58
CA ALA A 127 8.27 -5.82 4.26
C ALA A 127 9.39 -5.40 3.31
N VAL A 128 9.06 -4.52 2.37
CA VAL A 128 10.02 -3.98 1.39
C VAL A 128 10.32 -2.53 1.69
N ALA A 129 11.61 -2.16 1.71
CA ALA A 129 12.09 -0.79 1.77
C ALA A 129 13.14 -0.55 0.67
N ALA A 130 13.57 0.69 0.50
CA ALA A 130 14.70 1.07 -0.35
C ALA A 130 15.89 1.48 0.51
N ASP A 131 17.08 1.08 0.12
CA ASP A 131 18.33 1.66 0.64
C ASP A 131 18.60 2.97 -0.10
N GLY A 132 18.47 4.10 0.61
CA GLY A 132 18.63 5.43 0.04
C GLY A 132 20.08 5.80 -0.35
N ILE A 133 21.07 4.97 0.00
CA ILE A 133 22.47 5.17 -0.40
C ILE A 133 22.79 4.41 -1.66
N THR A 134 22.38 3.14 -1.73
CA THR A 134 22.71 2.25 -2.85
C THR A 134 21.61 2.18 -3.91
N GLY A 135 20.40 2.68 -3.62
CA GLY A 135 19.23 2.56 -4.49
C GLY A 135 18.67 1.12 -4.57
N LYS A 136 19.19 0.18 -3.79
CA LYS A 136 18.79 -1.22 -3.83
C LYS A 136 17.55 -1.48 -2.99
N GLU A 137 16.78 -2.49 -3.40
CA GLU A 137 15.69 -3.04 -2.61
C GLU A 137 16.22 -3.71 -1.34
N VAL A 138 15.54 -3.50 -0.21
CA VAL A 138 15.80 -4.17 1.06
C VAL A 138 14.54 -4.92 1.49
N ILE A 139 14.71 -6.22 1.78
CA ILE A 139 13.60 -7.10 2.14
C ILE A 139 13.80 -7.55 3.59
N PHE A 140 12.86 -7.16 4.45
CA PHE A 140 12.84 -7.57 5.85
C PHE A 140 12.02 -8.85 5.99
N ARG A 141 12.66 -9.94 6.41
CA ARG A 141 12.05 -11.26 6.68
C ARG A 141 12.33 -11.75 8.09
N LYS A 142 13.09 -10.97 8.88
CA LYS A 142 13.50 -11.28 10.25
C LYS A 142 13.63 -10.02 11.07
N GLY A 143 13.60 -10.16 12.39
CA GLY A 143 13.72 -9.10 13.37
C GLY A 143 12.41 -8.36 13.59
N SER A 144 12.45 -7.26 14.35
CA SER A 144 11.26 -6.49 14.74
C SER A 144 10.40 -6.10 13.55
N MET A 145 9.13 -6.49 13.59
CA MET A 145 8.10 -6.15 12.59
C MET A 145 7.97 -4.63 12.43
N TYR A 146 7.92 -3.90 13.55
CA TYR A 146 7.77 -2.45 13.48
C TYR A 146 9.03 -1.72 12.98
N LYS A 147 10.23 -2.24 13.20
CA LYS A 147 11.43 -1.68 12.56
C LYS A 147 11.36 -1.84 11.03
N ALA A 148 10.90 -2.98 10.56
CA ALA A 148 10.71 -3.24 9.13
C ALA A 148 9.60 -2.33 8.55
N ILE A 149 8.45 -2.23 9.22
CA ILE A 149 7.34 -1.35 8.83
C ILE A 149 7.82 0.11 8.80
N ARG A 150 8.53 0.58 9.85
CA ARG A 150 9.02 1.97 9.93
C ARG A 150 9.99 2.30 8.80
N ALA A 151 10.86 1.37 8.41
CA ALA A 151 11.72 1.52 7.24
C ALA A 151 10.88 1.62 5.95
N SER A 152 9.90 0.71 5.79
CA SER A 152 9.06 0.60 4.60
C SER A 152 8.15 1.81 4.35
N ILE A 153 7.70 2.51 5.42
CA ILE A 153 6.83 3.70 5.33
C ILE A 153 7.58 5.03 5.29
N SER A 154 8.91 5.02 5.13
CA SER A 154 9.76 6.22 5.15
C SER A 154 9.67 7.02 3.84
N ILE A 155 8.47 7.54 3.53
CA ILE A 155 8.21 8.33 2.32
C ILE A 155 9.10 9.59 2.35
N PRO A 156 9.94 9.80 1.31
CA PRO A 156 10.79 11.00 1.22
C PRO A 156 9.95 12.28 1.34
N VAL A 157 10.53 13.30 1.96
CA VAL A 157 9.90 14.60 2.24
C VAL A 157 8.88 14.56 3.40
N PHE A 158 8.17 13.42 3.63
CA PHE A 158 7.15 13.31 4.68
C PHE A 158 7.69 12.69 5.97
N PHE A 159 8.52 11.65 5.85
CA PHE A 159 9.08 10.96 7.00
C PHE A 159 10.60 11.02 7.02
N ASN A 160 11.15 11.11 8.23
CA ASN A 160 12.59 10.91 8.41
C ASN A 160 13.00 9.54 7.89
N PRO A 161 14.07 9.46 7.09
CA PRO A 161 14.68 8.17 6.77
C PRO A 161 15.13 7.46 8.04
N VAL A 162 14.97 6.14 8.07
CA VAL A 162 15.50 5.32 9.16
C VAL A 162 16.97 5.05 8.89
N ARG A 163 17.83 5.41 9.85
CA ARG A 163 19.28 5.13 9.78
C ARG A 163 19.62 3.95 10.67
N GLN A 164 20.40 3.00 10.14
CA GLN A 164 20.93 1.86 10.88
C GLN A 164 22.35 1.56 10.41
N GLY A 165 23.32 1.97 11.24
CA GLY A 165 24.73 1.98 10.81
C GLY A 165 24.93 2.89 9.59
N GLU A 166 25.57 2.36 8.57
CA GLU A 166 25.81 3.06 7.29
C GLU A 166 24.59 3.05 6.34
N ARG A 167 23.52 2.36 6.69
CA ARG A 167 22.33 2.26 5.83
C ARG A 167 21.31 3.36 6.13
N MET A 168 20.65 3.81 5.08
CA MET A 168 19.54 4.76 5.17
C MET A 168 18.33 4.17 4.44
N TYR A 169 17.26 3.87 5.17
CA TYR A 169 16.05 3.29 4.59
C TYR A 169 15.04 4.35 4.21
N LEU A 170 14.52 4.23 2.99
CA LEU A 170 13.42 4.99 2.42
C LEU A 170 12.25 4.06 2.09
N ASP A 171 11.09 4.64 1.77
CA ASP A 171 9.89 3.88 1.39
C ASP A 171 10.16 2.93 0.22
N GLY A 172 9.71 1.69 0.37
CA GLY A 172 9.89 0.66 -0.63
C GLY A 172 9.17 0.93 -1.95
N GLY A 173 8.20 1.84 -1.97
CA GLY A 173 7.51 2.29 -3.18
C GLY A 173 8.43 2.90 -4.23
N LEU A 174 9.63 3.35 -3.84
CA LEU A 174 10.64 3.84 -4.76
C LEU A 174 11.19 2.74 -5.69
N VAL A 175 11.26 1.50 -5.21
CA VAL A 175 11.95 0.40 -5.92
C VAL A 175 11.04 -0.78 -6.24
N ASN A 176 10.10 -1.12 -5.37
CA ASN A 176 9.17 -2.24 -5.56
C ASN A 176 7.81 -1.94 -4.92
N PRO A 177 6.98 -1.11 -5.56
CA PRO A 177 5.70 -0.66 -5.01
C PRO A 177 4.64 -1.76 -4.87
N LEU A 178 4.73 -2.83 -5.67
CA LEU A 178 3.88 -4.01 -5.62
C LEU A 178 4.78 -5.26 -5.64
N PRO A 179 5.18 -5.81 -4.48
CA PRO A 179 6.28 -6.78 -4.36
C PRO A 179 5.88 -8.22 -4.74
N LEU A 180 5.41 -8.42 -5.98
CA LEU A 180 4.93 -9.70 -6.53
C LEU A 180 6.01 -10.79 -6.48
N ASN A 181 7.25 -10.42 -6.71
CA ASN A 181 8.40 -11.31 -6.73
C ASN A 181 8.97 -11.59 -5.33
N ARG A 182 8.34 -11.09 -4.25
CA ARG A 182 8.83 -11.21 -2.86
C ARG A 182 7.93 -12.06 -1.97
N VAL A 183 6.68 -12.28 -2.34
CA VAL A 183 5.80 -13.18 -1.59
C VAL A 183 6.32 -14.62 -1.66
N LYS A 184 6.20 -15.35 -0.55
CA LYS A 184 6.57 -16.77 -0.50
C LYS A 184 5.48 -17.58 -1.20
N ARG A 185 5.65 -17.77 -2.52
CA ARG A 185 4.66 -18.45 -3.37
C ARG A 185 4.66 -19.95 -3.18
N SER A 186 3.48 -20.55 -3.12
CA SER A 186 3.25 -21.99 -3.18
C SER A 186 2.62 -22.36 -4.53
N LYS A 187 2.99 -23.56 -5.05
CA LYS A 187 2.34 -24.09 -6.27
C LYS A 187 0.85 -24.43 -6.06
N LYS A 188 0.41 -24.56 -4.80
CA LYS A 188 -0.97 -24.91 -4.44
C LYS A 188 -1.85 -23.73 -4.09
N SER A 189 -1.28 -22.51 -4.00
CA SER A 189 -1.98 -21.26 -3.70
C SER A 189 -2.12 -20.37 -4.93
N LEU A 190 -3.10 -19.46 -4.91
CA LEU A 190 -3.22 -18.36 -5.86
C LEU A 190 -2.42 -17.17 -5.37
N MET A 191 -1.76 -16.44 -6.26
CA MET A 191 -1.19 -15.15 -5.94
C MET A 191 -2.24 -14.06 -6.16
N VAL A 192 -2.65 -13.41 -5.08
CA VAL A 192 -3.60 -12.29 -5.10
C VAL A 192 -2.84 -10.99 -4.85
N ALA A 193 -2.94 -10.06 -5.76
CA ALA A 193 -2.32 -8.74 -5.63
C ALA A 193 -3.38 -7.65 -5.46
N ILE A 194 -3.26 -6.86 -4.40
CA ILE A 194 -4.11 -5.70 -4.13
C ILE A 194 -3.28 -4.44 -4.37
N ASP A 195 -3.63 -3.71 -5.42
CA ASP A 195 -2.98 -2.46 -5.80
C ASP A 195 -3.90 -1.26 -5.52
N VAL A 196 -3.53 -0.46 -4.53
CA VAL A 196 -4.23 0.78 -4.15
C VAL A 196 -3.60 2.02 -4.76
N SER A 197 -2.63 1.85 -5.65
CA SER A 197 -1.98 2.93 -6.40
C SER A 197 -2.50 3.04 -7.84
N GLY A 198 -3.56 2.32 -8.17
CA GLY A 198 -4.15 2.28 -9.51
C GLY A 198 -4.49 3.67 -10.06
N HIS A 199 -4.27 3.86 -11.35
CA HIS A 199 -4.39 5.15 -12.01
C HIS A 199 -5.83 5.39 -12.49
N ASP A 200 -6.39 6.52 -12.07
CA ASP A 200 -7.65 7.05 -12.61
C ASP A 200 -7.38 8.38 -13.33
N TYR A 201 -6.91 8.30 -14.57
CA TYR A 201 -6.63 9.49 -15.37
C TYR A 201 -7.84 10.41 -15.54
N GLN A 202 -9.02 9.84 -15.76
CA GLN A 202 -10.25 10.60 -15.95
C GLN A 202 -10.65 11.32 -14.66
N GLY A 203 -10.58 10.61 -13.53
CA GLY A 203 -10.84 11.20 -12.22
C GLY A 203 -9.83 12.29 -11.84
N GLN A 204 -8.56 12.17 -12.23
CA GLN A 204 -7.56 13.20 -11.99
C GLN A 204 -7.83 14.47 -12.82
N VAL A 205 -8.16 14.33 -14.09
CA VAL A 205 -8.52 15.49 -14.95
C VAL A 205 -9.76 16.18 -14.40
N MET A 206 -10.79 15.42 -14.06
CA MET A 206 -12.03 15.96 -13.50
C MET A 206 -11.79 16.63 -12.14
N MET A 207 -10.98 16.02 -11.26
CA MET A 207 -10.64 16.59 -9.95
C MET A 207 -9.84 17.89 -10.10
N ASN A 208 -8.85 17.93 -10.98
CA ASN A 208 -8.08 19.14 -11.26
C ASN A 208 -8.96 20.28 -11.80
N GLN A 209 -9.94 19.97 -12.65
CA GLN A 209 -10.92 20.95 -13.11
C GLN A 209 -11.80 21.48 -11.97
N LEU A 210 -12.30 20.59 -11.09
CA LEU A 210 -13.10 20.99 -9.92
C LEU A 210 -12.31 21.82 -8.91
N ILE A 211 -11.04 21.53 -8.71
CA ILE A 211 -10.15 22.29 -7.83
C ILE A 211 -9.94 23.70 -8.40
N ARG A 212 -9.65 23.83 -9.70
CA ARG A 212 -9.52 25.12 -10.38
C ARG A 212 -10.81 25.96 -10.30
N GLN A 213 -11.98 25.33 -10.38
CA GLN A 213 -13.27 26.02 -10.32
C GLN A 213 -13.71 26.45 -8.93
N ARG A 214 -13.24 25.77 -7.85
CA ARG A 214 -13.76 25.99 -6.49
C ARG A 214 -12.82 26.70 -5.53
N ASN A 215 -11.57 27.05 -5.90
CA ASN A 215 -10.57 27.62 -4.97
C ASN A 215 -10.54 26.84 -3.62
N ILE A 216 -10.65 25.51 -3.68
CA ILE A 216 -10.71 24.68 -2.47
C ILE A 216 -9.31 24.66 -1.85
N ASP A 217 -9.19 25.22 -0.66
CA ASP A 217 -7.98 25.14 0.17
C ASP A 217 -7.56 23.68 0.34
N HIS A 218 -6.42 23.35 -0.24
CA HIS A 218 -5.83 22.04 -0.13
C HIS A 218 -5.33 21.80 1.29
N ASN A 219 -5.64 20.63 1.81
CA ASN A 219 -5.16 19.99 3.02
C ASN A 219 -4.14 20.75 3.89
N PHE A 220 -4.42 20.82 5.19
CA PHE A 220 -3.60 21.44 6.24
C PHE A 220 -2.08 21.19 6.11
N ALA A 221 -1.64 19.98 5.74
CA ALA A 221 -0.23 19.68 5.46
C ALA A 221 0.30 20.46 4.24
N TYR A 222 -0.51 20.66 3.22
CA TYR A 222 -0.18 21.48 2.05
C TYR A 222 -0.10 22.97 2.39
N SER A 223 -0.96 23.46 3.29
CA SER A 223 -0.95 24.87 3.70
C SER A 223 0.29 25.20 4.54
N ILE A 224 0.76 24.25 5.35
CA ILE A 224 2.01 24.42 6.12
C ILE A 224 3.24 24.38 5.21
N LEU A 225 3.29 23.44 4.25
CA LEU A 225 4.39 23.36 3.30
C LEU A 225 4.47 24.56 2.37
N ASN A 226 3.35 25.09 1.91
CA ASN A 226 3.29 26.31 1.09
C ASN A 226 3.75 27.56 1.85
N LYS A 227 3.69 27.56 3.19
CA LYS A 227 4.23 28.66 4.02
C LYS A 227 5.74 28.60 4.22
N ILE A 228 6.35 27.42 4.02
CA ILE A 228 7.77 27.18 4.29
C ILE A 228 8.63 27.24 3.02
N LEU A 229 8.04 26.99 1.84
CA LEU A 229 8.75 26.98 0.57
C LEU A 229 8.56 28.32 -0.19
N PRO A 230 9.61 28.83 -0.87
CA PRO A 230 9.51 30.06 -1.64
C PRO A 230 8.44 29.95 -2.74
N HIS A 231 7.56 30.93 -2.80
CA HIS A 231 6.56 31.09 -3.88
C HIS A 231 7.26 31.66 -5.12
N ASP A 232 7.03 31.03 -6.26
CA ASP A 232 7.36 31.62 -7.54
C ASP A 232 6.10 32.33 -8.10
N ASP A 233 6.17 33.63 -8.26
CA ASP A 233 5.03 34.55 -8.58
C ASP A 233 4.48 34.42 -10.01
N LYS A 234 4.83 33.40 -10.74
CA LYS A 234 4.41 33.23 -12.16
C LYS A 234 3.47 32.05 -12.40
N GLY A 235 2.24 32.10 -11.86
CA GLY A 235 1.06 31.54 -12.50
C GLY A 235 0.95 30.04 -12.78
N LEU A 236 1.91 29.22 -12.38
CA LEU A 236 1.83 27.76 -12.36
C LEU A 236 2.03 27.31 -10.92
N ASP A 237 0.97 26.85 -10.25
CA ASP A 237 0.98 26.29 -8.89
C ASP A 237 1.79 24.97 -8.80
N ILE A 238 2.99 24.93 -9.34
CA ILE A 238 3.93 23.83 -9.23
C ILE A 238 4.92 24.17 -8.13
N ASN A 239 4.56 23.87 -6.87
CA ASN A 239 5.56 23.89 -5.82
C ASN A 239 6.40 22.60 -5.84
N TYR A 240 7.61 22.67 -5.29
CA TYR A 240 8.56 21.53 -5.26
C TYR A 240 7.96 20.26 -4.66
N VAL A 241 7.08 20.38 -3.67
CA VAL A 241 6.43 19.22 -3.01
C VAL A 241 5.43 18.56 -3.93
N SER A 242 4.63 19.34 -4.68
CA SER A 242 3.69 18.80 -5.66
C SER A 242 4.42 18.09 -6.80
N LEU A 243 5.56 18.64 -7.24
CA LEU A 243 6.40 18.03 -8.26
C LEU A 243 7.03 16.72 -7.76
N LEU A 244 7.59 16.71 -6.54
CA LEU A 244 8.14 15.50 -5.93
C LEU A 244 7.08 14.41 -5.75
N ASN A 245 5.88 14.77 -5.28
CA ASN A 245 4.77 13.84 -5.17
C ASN A 245 4.36 13.27 -6.54
N ARG A 246 4.35 14.10 -7.56
CA ARG A 246 4.03 13.66 -8.93
C ARG A 246 5.10 12.71 -9.45
N THR A 247 6.37 13.04 -9.26
CA THR A 247 7.51 12.19 -9.63
C THR A 247 7.43 10.84 -8.94
N TYR A 248 7.18 10.83 -7.62
CA TYR A 248 7.01 9.63 -6.83
C TYR A 248 5.84 8.77 -7.36
N SER A 249 4.70 9.38 -7.66
CA SER A 249 3.54 8.69 -8.22
C SER A 249 3.81 8.05 -9.59
N ILE A 250 4.57 8.76 -10.46
CA ILE A 250 4.98 8.24 -11.76
C ILE A 250 5.90 7.01 -11.58
N MET A 251 6.86 7.09 -10.68
CA MET A 251 7.78 5.96 -10.39
C MET A 251 7.03 4.74 -9.87
N ILE A 252 6.12 4.94 -8.90
CA ILE A 252 5.26 3.86 -8.40
C ILE A 252 4.50 3.21 -9.55
N HIS A 253 3.83 3.99 -10.39
CA HIS A 253 3.04 3.47 -11.48
C HIS A 253 3.90 2.66 -12.47
N GLN A 254 5.03 3.21 -12.92
CA GLN A 254 5.91 2.54 -13.87
C GLN A 254 6.50 1.24 -13.30
N ASN A 255 6.97 1.26 -12.05
CA ASN A 255 7.49 0.07 -11.38
C ASN A 255 6.41 -0.98 -11.15
N THR A 256 5.17 -0.58 -10.83
CA THR A 256 4.03 -1.51 -10.70
C THR A 256 3.73 -2.18 -12.04
N GLN A 257 3.69 -1.43 -13.14
CA GLN A 257 3.47 -1.99 -14.47
C GLN A 257 4.57 -2.99 -14.89
N LEU A 258 5.83 -2.69 -14.55
CA LEU A 258 6.94 -3.60 -14.77
C LEU A 258 6.80 -4.88 -13.92
N ALA A 259 6.47 -4.74 -12.64
CA ALA A 259 6.27 -5.88 -11.75
C ALA A 259 5.15 -6.81 -12.27
N LEU A 260 4.02 -6.26 -12.72
CA LEU A 260 2.91 -7.01 -13.29
C LEU A 260 3.29 -7.76 -14.58
N LYS A 261 4.11 -7.16 -15.43
CA LYS A 261 4.62 -7.82 -16.66
C LYS A 261 5.58 -8.97 -16.35
N LEU A 262 6.45 -8.80 -15.36
CA LEU A 262 7.47 -9.80 -15.01
C LEU A 262 6.92 -10.92 -14.15
N THR A 263 5.93 -10.65 -13.31
CA THR A 263 5.38 -11.61 -12.34
C THR A 263 3.87 -11.38 -12.23
N PRO A 264 3.08 -11.84 -13.23
CA PRO A 264 1.63 -11.64 -13.21
C PRO A 264 1.00 -12.43 -12.05
N PRO A 265 0.10 -11.81 -11.25
CA PRO A 265 -0.68 -12.51 -10.24
C PRO A 265 -1.85 -13.27 -10.88
N ASP A 266 -2.38 -14.27 -10.16
CA ASP A 266 -3.57 -15.00 -10.59
C ASP A 266 -4.82 -14.11 -10.47
N ILE A 267 -4.90 -13.27 -9.43
CA ILE A 267 -5.96 -12.28 -9.24
C ILE A 267 -5.32 -10.91 -8.98
N TYR A 268 -5.61 -9.95 -9.84
CA TYR A 268 -5.18 -8.55 -9.69
C TYR A 268 -6.37 -7.66 -9.35
N VAL A 269 -6.32 -7.05 -8.17
CA VAL A 269 -7.34 -6.12 -7.69
C VAL A 269 -6.77 -4.71 -7.75
N GLU A 270 -7.07 -3.99 -8.81
CA GLU A 270 -6.73 -2.59 -8.94
C GLU A 270 -7.80 -1.71 -8.30
N ILE A 271 -7.40 -0.85 -7.38
CA ILE A 271 -8.26 0.10 -6.71
C ILE A 271 -7.81 1.52 -7.09
N PRO A 272 -8.46 2.17 -8.06
CA PRO A 272 -8.16 3.55 -8.42
C PRO A 272 -8.53 4.48 -7.27
N MET A 273 -7.56 5.23 -6.77
CA MET A 273 -7.72 6.06 -5.57
C MET A 273 -7.42 7.53 -5.81
N SER A 274 -7.59 8.03 -7.04
CA SER A 274 -7.32 9.43 -7.40
C SER A 274 -8.13 10.45 -6.60
N ARG A 275 -9.28 10.03 -6.06
CA ARG A 275 -10.16 10.88 -5.22
C ARG A 275 -9.70 11.01 -3.76
N TYR A 276 -8.66 10.27 -3.36
CA TYR A 276 -8.16 10.24 -1.99
C TYR A 276 -6.69 10.65 -1.95
N SER A 277 -6.40 11.56 -1.04
CA SER A 277 -5.03 11.96 -0.74
C SER A 277 -4.28 10.82 -0.05
N THR A 278 -2.95 10.83 -0.15
CA THR A 278 -2.04 9.97 0.60
C THR A 278 -2.20 10.14 2.13
N PHE A 279 -2.87 11.21 2.59
CA PHE A 279 -3.02 11.56 4.01
C PHE A 279 -4.47 11.52 4.53
N ASP A 280 -5.43 11.04 3.75
CA ASP A 280 -6.85 10.95 4.13
C ASP A 280 -7.14 9.81 5.12
N PHE A 281 -6.39 9.72 6.22
CA PHE A 281 -6.55 8.69 7.24
C PHE A 281 -7.87 8.81 8.02
N ASP A 282 -8.49 9.99 8.06
CA ASP A 282 -9.82 10.25 8.63
C ASP A 282 -10.97 9.62 7.82
N LYS A 283 -10.68 9.08 6.64
CA LYS A 283 -11.66 8.43 5.76
C LYS A 283 -11.56 6.90 5.79
N SER A 284 -11.07 6.34 6.89
CA SER A 284 -10.72 4.93 7.03
C SER A 284 -11.87 3.99 6.66
N GLU A 285 -13.07 4.17 7.20
CA GLU A 285 -14.22 3.30 6.94
C GLU A 285 -14.62 3.27 5.46
N ARG A 286 -14.57 4.44 4.80
CA ARG A 286 -14.87 4.53 3.37
C ARG A 286 -13.83 3.82 2.51
N LEU A 287 -12.56 3.97 2.84
CA LEU A 287 -11.46 3.30 2.14
C LEU A 287 -11.54 1.77 2.32
N ILE A 288 -11.84 1.30 3.54
CA ILE A 288 -12.07 -0.11 3.85
C ILE A 288 -13.25 -0.67 3.03
N ALA A 289 -14.38 0.06 2.97
CA ALA A 289 -15.55 -0.35 2.19
C ALA A 289 -15.26 -0.47 0.69
N ILE A 290 -14.46 0.45 0.13
CA ILE A 290 -14.00 0.39 -1.26
C ILE A 290 -13.15 -0.86 -1.49
N GLY A 291 -12.21 -1.14 -0.57
CA GLY A 291 -11.37 -2.34 -0.62
C GLY A 291 -12.21 -3.62 -0.70
N ARG A 292 -13.22 -3.75 0.19
CA ARG A 292 -14.16 -4.88 0.16
C ARG A 292 -14.87 -5.03 -1.18
N THR A 293 -15.50 -3.95 -1.63
CA THR A 293 -16.33 -3.98 -2.84
C THR A 293 -15.51 -4.33 -4.09
N LYS A 294 -14.33 -3.73 -4.24
CA LYS A 294 -13.47 -3.98 -5.40
C LYS A 294 -12.90 -5.40 -5.39
N THR A 295 -12.49 -5.88 -4.23
CA THR A 295 -11.97 -7.25 -4.09
C THR A 295 -13.04 -8.27 -4.41
N ARG A 296 -14.25 -8.15 -3.84
CA ARG A 296 -15.39 -9.02 -4.17
C ARG A 296 -15.60 -9.09 -5.66
N LYS A 297 -15.76 -7.94 -6.33
CA LYS A 297 -16.01 -7.86 -7.77
C LYS A 297 -14.93 -8.54 -8.62
N MET A 298 -13.65 -8.38 -8.23
CA MET A 298 -12.55 -8.98 -9.00
C MET A 298 -12.45 -10.49 -8.78
N VAL A 299 -12.69 -10.97 -7.57
CA VAL A 299 -12.74 -12.41 -7.28
C VAL A 299 -13.92 -13.06 -7.99
N GLU A 300 -15.11 -12.46 -7.95
CA GLU A 300 -16.29 -12.95 -8.69
C GLU A 300 -16.01 -13.03 -10.19
N ARG A 301 -15.36 -12.03 -10.77
CA ARG A 301 -14.94 -12.05 -12.18
C ARG A 301 -13.94 -13.17 -12.48
N PHE A 302 -12.98 -13.41 -11.57
CA PHE A 302 -12.04 -14.51 -11.73
C PHE A 302 -12.76 -15.86 -11.72
N LEU A 303 -13.74 -16.04 -10.83
CA LEU A 303 -14.54 -17.25 -10.75
C LEU A 303 -15.45 -17.44 -11.98
N ALA A 304 -16.06 -16.37 -12.51
CA ALA A 304 -16.96 -16.40 -13.67
C ALA A 304 -16.26 -16.66 -15.01
N LYS A 305 -14.99 -16.29 -15.16
CA LYS A 305 -14.23 -16.46 -16.42
C LYS A 305 -14.07 -17.90 -16.94
N GLY A 306 -14.65 -18.89 -16.38
CA GLY A 306 -14.58 -20.27 -16.85
C GLY A 306 -15.96 -20.95 -16.95
N GLU A 307 -17.04 -20.15 -16.84
CA GLU A 307 -18.41 -20.66 -17.06
C GLU A 307 -18.94 -20.29 -18.46
N SER A 308 -18.18 -19.49 -19.23
CA SER A 308 -18.60 -18.93 -20.52
C SER A 308 -17.83 -19.46 -21.72
N ASP A 309 -16.93 -20.41 -21.55
CA ASP A 309 -16.26 -21.16 -22.61
C ASP A 309 -16.53 -22.66 -22.43
#